data_42be4749645dbd130c23ed8e59a74385
#
_entry.id   42be4749645dbd130c23ed8e59a74385
#
_cell.length_a   1.000
_cell.length_b   1.000
_cell.length_c   1.000
_cell.angle_alpha   90.00
_cell.angle_beta   90.00
_cell.angle_gamma   90.00
#
_symmetry.space_group_name_H-M   'P 1'
#
loop_
_entity.id
_entity.type
_entity.pdbx_description
1 polymer ?
#
loop_
_entity_poly.entity_id
_entity_poly.type
_entity_poly.pdbx_seq_one_letter_code
_entity_poly.pdbx_strand_id
1 'polypeptide(L)'
;MNPSLLVLANLPEAAAHTARYAAALGQPLGLRLALLHCYLYPALLEPALVEAVAEQLDRNEAETMAALHALARRLPVPAEVAEAGGLLEDDVATAIRRYQPLLLAMGLGPNQGLLDELLRGQVLPVLRATGRPVLLVPAAATAPAPPRRVLVAADGEPFALAASSRALDELVKSWAAEYTVAHIDLSGELPGTKGPRALADVRASKLLPPATPLALYEVAGQAPAAGVLQAAADTQADLLVLIARPRSFLGALFHRSVTAEVLRHAPLPVLLLPAAG
;
A
#
# COMPACT_ATOMS: atom_id res chain seq x y z
N MET A 1 -12.92 -16.24 12.46
CA MET A 1 -12.64 -14.79 12.64
C MET A 1 -12.87 -14.13 11.29
N ASN A 2 -13.63 -13.02 11.23
CA ASN A 2 -13.73 -12.29 9.96
C ASN A 2 -12.38 -11.66 9.60
N PRO A 3 -11.96 -11.74 8.34
CA PRO A 3 -10.71 -11.13 7.91
C PRO A 3 -10.72 -9.62 8.16
N SER A 4 -9.56 -9.04 8.36
CA SER A 4 -9.39 -7.64 8.69
C SER A 4 -8.41 -6.93 7.77
N LEU A 5 -8.41 -5.60 7.81
CA LEU A 5 -7.37 -4.75 7.26
C LEU A 5 -6.69 -4.00 8.43
N LEU A 6 -5.37 -3.86 8.37
CA LEU A 6 -4.61 -3.15 9.41
C LEU A 6 -4.18 -1.79 8.87
N VAL A 7 -4.65 -0.72 9.51
CA VAL A 7 -4.26 0.66 9.17
C VAL A 7 -3.17 1.10 10.13
N LEU A 8 -2.01 1.45 9.61
CA LEU A 8 -0.92 2.02 10.37
C LEU A 8 -1.13 3.55 10.45
N ALA A 9 -1.55 4.01 11.63
CA ALA A 9 -1.86 5.41 11.90
C ALA A 9 -0.59 6.17 12.35
N ASN A 10 0.40 6.21 11.46
CA ASN A 10 1.70 6.83 11.69
C ASN A 10 1.69 8.37 11.59
N LEU A 11 0.76 8.92 10.81
CA LEU A 11 0.54 10.34 10.63
C LEU A 11 -0.92 10.65 10.97
N PRO A 12 -1.22 11.37 12.06
CA PRO A 12 -2.60 11.62 12.50
C PRO A 12 -3.49 12.22 11.41
N GLU A 13 -2.96 13.17 10.64
CA GLU A 13 -3.69 13.83 9.54
C GLU A 13 -4.04 12.85 8.40
N ALA A 14 -3.12 11.94 8.08
CA ALA A 14 -3.31 10.93 7.03
C ALA A 14 -4.13 9.72 7.50
N ALA A 15 -4.16 9.45 8.81
CA ALA A 15 -4.80 8.26 9.38
C ALA A 15 -6.29 8.18 9.04
N ALA A 16 -7.02 9.29 9.18
CA ALA A 16 -8.45 9.33 8.89
C ALA A 16 -8.75 9.08 7.41
N HIS A 17 -7.95 9.64 6.52
CA HIS A 17 -8.08 9.44 5.07
C HIS A 17 -7.77 7.99 4.69
N THR A 18 -6.67 7.44 5.18
CA THR A 18 -6.25 6.07 4.97
C THR A 18 -7.26 5.05 5.51
N ALA A 19 -7.78 5.29 6.72
CA ALA A 19 -8.79 4.42 7.31
C ALA A 19 -10.10 4.39 6.51
N ARG A 20 -10.53 5.53 5.96
CA ARG A 20 -11.69 5.58 5.07
C ARG A 20 -11.45 4.82 3.77
N TYR A 21 -10.26 4.93 3.17
CA TYR A 21 -9.90 4.14 2.00
C TYR A 21 -9.89 2.64 2.30
N ALA A 22 -9.24 2.23 3.38
CA ALA A 22 -9.23 0.83 3.79
C ALA A 22 -10.66 0.31 4.06
N ALA A 23 -11.50 1.12 4.72
CA ALA A 23 -12.91 0.79 4.94
C ALA A 23 -13.65 0.60 3.62
N ALA A 24 -13.50 1.50 2.67
CA ALA A 24 -14.15 1.42 1.35
C ALA A 24 -13.71 0.17 0.58
N LEU A 25 -12.41 -0.15 0.59
CA LEU A 25 -11.89 -1.36 -0.06
C LEU A 25 -12.48 -2.64 0.56
N GLY A 26 -12.59 -2.68 1.89
CA GLY A 26 -13.06 -3.86 2.62
C GLY A 26 -14.59 -3.98 2.72
N GLN A 27 -15.33 -2.91 2.46
CA GLN A 27 -16.79 -2.85 2.61
C GLN A 27 -17.55 -3.95 1.85
N PRO A 28 -17.20 -4.27 0.58
CA PRO A 28 -17.92 -5.31 -0.16
C PRO A 28 -17.89 -6.69 0.50
N LEU A 29 -16.85 -6.98 1.29
CA LEU A 29 -16.71 -8.23 2.05
C LEU A 29 -17.06 -8.09 3.53
N GLY A 30 -17.48 -6.91 3.99
CA GLY A 30 -17.75 -6.66 5.41
C GLY A 30 -16.50 -6.80 6.29
N LEU A 31 -15.31 -6.45 5.76
CA LEU A 31 -14.05 -6.56 6.50
C LEU A 31 -14.03 -5.57 7.66
N ARG A 32 -13.34 -5.98 8.74
CA ARG A 32 -13.09 -5.12 9.90
C ARG A 32 -11.79 -4.37 9.74
N LEU A 33 -11.65 -3.23 10.44
CA LEU A 33 -10.39 -2.50 10.51
C LEU A 33 -9.77 -2.64 11.90
N ALA A 34 -8.44 -2.76 11.94
CA ALA A 34 -7.63 -2.50 13.11
C ALA A 34 -6.80 -1.23 12.84
N LEU A 35 -6.91 -0.23 13.70
CA LEU A 35 -6.14 1.01 13.63
C LEU A 35 -4.97 0.87 14.60
N LEU A 36 -3.75 0.72 14.10
CA LEU A 36 -2.55 0.61 14.91
C LEU A 36 -1.85 1.97 14.96
N HIS A 37 -1.79 2.57 16.14
CA HIS A 37 -0.97 3.75 16.36
C HIS A 37 0.47 3.33 16.59
N CYS A 38 1.37 3.82 15.74
CA CYS A 38 2.79 3.54 15.87
C CYS A 38 3.52 4.80 16.31
N TYR A 39 4.17 4.74 17.46
CA TYR A 39 5.01 5.83 17.94
C TYR A 39 6.29 5.90 17.11
N LEU A 40 6.56 7.06 16.55
CA LEU A 40 7.89 7.40 16.07
C LEU A 40 8.65 8.00 17.25
N TYR A 41 9.27 7.17 18.07
CA TYR A 41 10.25 7.69 19.02
C TYR A 41 11.38 8.34 18.24
N PRO A 42 11.67 9.63 18.48
CA PRO A 42 12.87 10.24 17.94
C PRO A 42 14.08 9.54 18.60
N ALA A 43 14.64 8.56 17.92
CA ALA A 43 15.80 7.79 18.42
C ALA A 43 17.07 8.64 18.66
N LEU A 44 16.97 9.97 18.59
CA LEU A 44 18.04 10.93 18.66
C LEU A 44 17.90 11.95 19.80
N LEU A 45 16.90 11.81 20.69
CA LEU A 45 16.82 12.69 21.86
C LEU A 45 17.80 12.22 22.93
N GLU A 46 18.63 13.13 23.41
CA GLU A 46 19.46 12.89 24.60
C GLU A 46 18.55 12.55 25.80
N PRO A 47 18.97 11.62 26.69
CA PRO A 47 18.17 11.19 27.83
C PRO A 47 17.58 12.32 28.69
N ALA A 48 18.32 13.42 28.86
CA ALA A 48 17.86 14.60 29.60
C ALA A 48 16.71 15.35 28.92
N LEU A 49 16.62 15.30 27.58
CA LEU A 49 15.53 15.90 26.82
C LEU A 49 14.28 15.00 26.83
N VAL A 50 14.43 13.68 26.95
CA VAL A 50 13.32 12.75 27.05
C VAL A 50 12.50 13.02 28.31
N GLU A 51 13.15 13.25 29.45
CA GLU A 51 12.46 13.54 30.72
C GLU A 51 11.71 14.88 30.66
N ALA A 52 12.30 15.91 30.05
CA ALA A 52 11.68 17.23 29.90
C ALA A 52 10.46 17.25 28.97
N VAL A 53 10.36 16.31 28.01
CA VAL A 53 9.24 16.24 27.07
C VAL A 53 8.29 15.07 27.35
N ALA A 54 8.57 14.23 28.33
CA ALA A 54 7.76 13.03 28.63
C ALA A 54 6.29 13.35 28.86
N GLU A 55 5.97 14.34 29.71
CA GLU A 55 4.58 14.75 29.94
C GLU A 55 3.88 15.28 28.69
N GLN A 56 4.62 15.89 27.76
CA GLN A 56 4.07 16.37 26.50
C GLN A 56 3.83 15.20 25.53
N LEU A 57 4.74 14.23 25.51
CA LEU A 57 4.58 13.00 24.75
C LEU A 57 3.36 12.22 25.23
N ASP A 58 3.21 12.03 26.53
CA ASP A 58 2.07 11.31 27.12
C ASP A 58 0.73 12.00 26.81
N ARG A 59 0.69 13.33 26.89
CA ARG A 59 -0.51 14.10 26.51
C ARG A 59 -0.84 13.95 25.03
N ASN A 60 0.15 14.08 24.16
CA ASN A 60 -0.03 13.90 22.71
C ASN A 60 -0.50 12.48 22.39
N GLU A 61 -0.01 11.48 23.11
CA GLU A 61 -0.45 10.10 23.01
C GLU A 61 -1.94 9.94 23.35
N ALA A 62 -2.34 10.41 24.52
CA ALA A 62 -3.73 10.32 24.96
C ALA A 62 -4.69 11.02 24.00
N GLU A 63 -4.31 12.20 23.49
CA GLU A 63 -5.10 12.94 22.50
C GLU A 63 -5.19 12.16 21.17
N THR A 64 -4.08 11.59 20.71
CA THR A 64 -4.06 10.79 19.48
C THR A 64 -4.90 9.53 19.62
N MET A 65 -4.78 8.82 20.72
CA MET A 65 -5.61 7.63 21.00
C MET A 65 -7.11 7.98 21.06
N ALA A 66 -7.46 9.09 21.71
CA ALA A 66 -8.85 9.57 21.76
C ALA A 66 -9.37 9.90 20.34
N ALA A 67 -8.55 10.54 19.51
CA ALA A 67 -8.88 10.84 18.11
C ALA A 67 -9.07 9.57 17.27
N LEU A 68 -8.23 8.56 17.45
CA LEU A 68 -8.35 7.26 16.74
C LEU A 68 -9.60 6.50 17.20
N HIS A 69 -9.92 6.49 18.48
CA HIS A 69 -11.18 5.91 18.98
C HIS A 69 -12.40 6.66 18.44
N ALA A 70 -12.34 7.99 18.33
CA ALA A 70 -13.41 8.77 17.71
C ALA A 70 -13.52 8.48 16.21
N LEU A 71 -12.41 8.31 15.51
CA LEU A 71 -12.38 7.90 14.11
C LEU A 71 -13.00 6.50 13.93
N ALA A 72 -12.58 5.52 14.73
CA ALA A 72 -13.09 4.15 14.65
C ALA A 72 -14.61 4.09 14.75
N ARG A 73 -15.22 4.88 15.64
CA ARG A 73 -16.69 4.97 15.80
C ARG A 73 -17.42 5.59 14.60
N ARG A 74 -16.72 6.36 13.76
CA ARG A 74 -17.30 7.07 12.58
C ARG A 74 -17.10 6.31 11.27
N LEU A 75 -16.30 5.24 11.28
CA LEU A 75 -16.07 4.45 10.07
C LEU A 75 -17.32 3.63 9.70
N PRO A 76 -17.57 3.41 8.40
CA PRO A 76 -18.74 2.66 7.94
C PRO A 76 -18.62 1.14 8.12
N VAL A 77 -17.52 0.68 8.70
CA VAL A 77 -17.22 -0.73 8.99
C VAL A 77 -16.79 -0.88 10.44
N PRO A 78 -16.94 -2.07 11.06
CA PRO A 78 -16.43 -2.31 12.40
C PRO A 78 -14.92 -2.01 12.47
N ALA A 79 -14.53 -1.17 13.43
CA ALA A 79 -13.14 -0.78 13.61
C ALA A 79 -12.77 -0.77 15.08
N GLU A 80 -11.56 -1.22 15.39
CA GLU A 80 -10.99 -1.15 16.73
C GLU A 80 -9.61 -0.49 16.69
N VAL A 81 -9.21 0.14 17.78
CA VAL A 81 -7.89 0.73 17.96
C VAL A 81 -7.00 -0.29 18.66
N ALA A 82 -5.84 -0.57 18.06
CA ALA A 82 -4.80 -1.41 18.63
C ALA A 82 -3.76 -0.51 19.29
N GLU A 83 -3.46 -0.80 20.54
CA GLU A 83 -2.39 -0.14 21.27
C GLU A 83 -1.05 -0.72 20.84
N ALA A 84 -0.08 0.15 20.63
CA ALA A 84 1.31 -0.17 20.39
C ALA A 84 2.11 0.36 21.57
N GLY A 85 3.12 -0.34 22.00
CA GLY A 85 3.92 0.05 23.17
C GLY A 85 5.42 -0.13 22.96
N GLY A 86 5.85 -0.40 21.72
CA GLY A 86 7.22 -0.77 21.45
C GLY A 86 7.78 -0.23 20.12
N LEU A 87 8.65 -1.02 19.54
CA LEU A 87 9.20 -0.74 18.22
C LEU A 87 8.18 -1.07 17.13
N LEU A 88 8.14 -0.28 16.06
CA LEU A 88 7.22 -0.44 14.94
C LEU A 88 7.13 -1.89 14.43
N GLU A 89 8.27 -2.56 14.27
CA GLU A 89 8.31 -3.93 13.74
C GLU A 89 7.64 -4.93 14.68
N ASP A 90 7.85 -4.81 15.99
CA ASP A 90 7.29 -5.70 17.01
C ASP A 90 5.78 -5.47 17.17
N ASP A 91 5.36 -4.21 17.17
CA ASP A 91 3.96 -3.81 17.27
C ASP A 91 3.18 -4.28 16.05
N VAL A 92 3.72 -4.09 14.84
CA VAL A 92 3.13 -4.59 13.59
C VAL A 92 3.08 -6.11 13.59
N ALA A 93 4.15 -6.80 14.01
CA ALA A 93 4.16 -8.26 14.10
C ALA A 93 3.10 -8.78 15.09
N THR A 94 2.93 -8.10 16.22
CA THR A 94 1.91 -8.43 17.21
C THR A 94 0.50 -8.19 16.67
N ALA A 95 0.26 -7.06 16.02
CA ALA A 95 -1.02 -6.77 15.37
C ALA A 95 -1.34 -7.78 14.27
N ILE A 96 -0.36 -8.21 13.46
CA ILE A 96 -0.56 -9.23 12.44
C ILE A 96 -0.96 -10.57 13.06
N ARG A 97 -0.33 -10.99 14.15
CA ARG A 97 -0.70 -12.23 14.85
C ARG A 97 -2.13 -12.16 15.40
N ARG A 98 -2.51 -11.01 15.97
CA ARG A 98 -3.83 -10.80 16.58
C ARG A 98 -4.95 -10.69 15.54
N TYR A 99 -4.75 -9.88 14.52
CA TYR A 99 -5.80 -9.48 13.58
C TYR A 99 -5.80 -10.27 12.27
N GLN A 100 -4.71 -10.95 11.94
CA GLN A 100 -4.55 -11.70 10.69
C GLN A 100 -4.98 -10.88 9.44
N PRO A 101 -4.46 -9.64 9.26
CA PRO A 101 -4.96 -8.76 8.21
C PRO A 101 -4.64 -9.28 6.82
N LEU A 102 -5.55 -9.06 5.87
CA LEU A 102 -5.31 -9.35 4.45
C LEU A 102 -4.26 -8.42 3.85
N LEU A 103 -4.30 -7.15 4.23
CA LEU A 103 -3.31 -6.14 3.84
C LEU A 103 -3.10 -5.10 4.95
N LEU A 104 -2.02 -4.37 4.84
CA LEU A 104 -1.68 -3.21 5.65
C LEU A 104 -1.96 -1.95 4.84
N ALA A 105 -2.47 -0.89 5.48
CA ALA A 105 -2.71 0.39 4.83
C ALA A 105 -1.94 1.50 5.55
N MET A 106 -1.27 2.36 4.78
CA MET A 106 -0.47 3.49 5.29
C MET A 106 -0.77 4.74 4.49
N GLY A 107 -0.88 5.88 5.18
CA GLY A 107 -1.01 7.18 4.54
C GLY A 107 0.34 7.74 4.10
N LEU A 108 0.37 8.35 2.92
CA LEU A 108 1.49 9.15 2.46
C LEU A 108 1.15 10.62 2.72
N GLY A 109 2.00 11.30 3.50
CA GLY A 109 1.83 12.73 3.77
C GLY A 109 2.02 13.59 2.51
N PRO A 110 1.58 14.86 2.54
CA PRO A 110 1.68 15.77 1.40
C PRO A 110 3.12 16.21 1.12
N ASN A 111 4.02 16.04 2.07
CA ASN A 111 5.39 16.51 1.98
C ASN A 111 6.30 15.46 1.31
N GLN A 112 6.66 15.70 0.05
CA GLN A 112 7.53 14.81 -0.73
C GLN A 112 8.92 14.61 -0.11
N GLY A 113 9.45 15.60 0.62
CA GLY A 113 10.74 15.49 1.29
C GLY A 113 10.77 14.43 2.40
N LEU A 114 9.64 14.18 3.06
CA LEU A 114 9.49 13.16 4.09
C LEU A 114 9.10 11.79 3.53
N LEU A 115 8.70 11.71 2.27
CA LEU A 115 8.25 10.46 1.66
C LEU A 115 9.36 9.41 1.60
N ASP A 116 10.58 9.81 1.23
CA ASP A 116 11.72 8.88 1.17
C ASP A 116 12.08 8.35 2.55
N GLU A 117 11.94 9.17 3.59
CA GLU A 117 12.13 8.76 4.97
C GLU A 117 11.02 7.79 5.42
N LEU A 118 9.77 8.09 5.12
CA LEU A 118 8.64 7.21 5.39
C LEU A 118 8.80 5.86 4.68
N LEU A 119 9.14 5.89 3.40
CA LEU A 119 9.34 4.68 2.61
C LEU A 119 10.44 3.81 3.19
N ARG A 120 11.58 4.41 3.57
CA ARG A 120 12.73 3.69 4.16
C ARG A 120 12.50 3.26 5.59
N GLY A 121 11.97 4.16 6.41
CA GLY A 121 11.83 3.97 7.85
C GLY A 121 10.62 3.10 8.24
N GLN A 122 9.60 3.02 7.40
CA GLN A 122 8.36 2.34 7.76
C GLN A 122 7.87 1.36 6.69
N VAL A 123 7.62 1.81 5.47
CA VAL A 123 6.97 0.97 4.44
C VAL A 123 7.82 -0.25 4.09
N LEU A 124 9.10 -0.05 3.82
CA LEU A 124 9.99 -1.14 3.45
C LEU A 124 10.28 -2.12 4.60
N PRO A 125 10.59 -1.66 5.82
CA PRO A 125 10.72 -2.56 6.97
C PRO A 125 9.46 -3.40 7.19
N VAL A 126 8.29 -2.77 7.18
CA VAL A 126 7.01 -3.47 7.34
C VAL A 126 6.78 -4.48 6.21
N LEU A 127 6.99 -4.10 4.95
CA LEU A 127 6.83 -5.00 3.80
C LEU A 127 7.77 -6.21 3.88
N ARG A 128 9.04 -5.98 4.27
CA ARG A 128 10.05 -7.05 4.44
C ARG A 128 9.75 -7.97 5.60
N ALA A 129 9.47 -7.39 6.77
CA ALA A 129 9.22 -8.16 7.98
C ALA A 129 7.95 -9.00 7.89
N THR A 130 6.94 -8.51 7.17
CA THR A 130 5.62 -9.14 7.16
C THR A 130 5.33 -9.93 5.89
N GLY A 131 5.97 -9.60 4.77
CA GLY A 131 5.66 -10.16 3.45
C GLY A 131 4.19 -9.99 3.06
N ARG A 132 3.50 -8.99 3.62
CA ARG A 132 2.07 -8.75 3.36
C ARG A 132 1.88 -7.62 2.34
N PRO A 133 0.77 -7.64 1.58
CA PRO A 133 0.40 -6.52 0.72
C PRO A 133 0.28 -5.22 1.51
N VAL A 134 0.74 -4.11 0.92
CA VAL A 134 0.68 -2.78 1.52
C VAL A 134 -0.06 -1.83 0.58
N LEU A 135 -1.14 -1.23 1.06
CA LEU A 135 -1.85 -0.15 0.41
C LEU A 135 -1.25 1.18 0.87
N LEU A 136 -0.75 1.97 -0.06
CA LEU A 136 -0.26 3.32 0.19
C LEU A 136 -1.27 4.32 -0.34
N VAL A 137 -1.74 5.22 0.53
CA VAL A 137 -2.80 6.18 0.22
C VAL A 137 -2.21 7.59 0.22
N PRO A 138 -1.99 8.21 -0.96
CA PRO A 138 -1.54 9.59 -1.05
C PRO A 138 -2.57 10.56 -0.47
N ALA A 139 -2.11 11.68 0.10
CA ALA A 139 -3.00 12.73 0.57
C ALA A 139 -3.87 13.33 -0.55
N ALA A 140 -3.38 13.30 -1.79
CA ALA A 140 -4.09 13.78 -2.97
C ALA A 140 -5.13 12.79 -3.52
N ALA A 141 -5.19 11.55 -3.00
CA ALA A 141 -6.15 10.57 -3.49
C ALA A 141 -7.60 11.06 -3.32
N THR A 142 -8.41 10.85 -4.33
CA THR A 142 -9.82 11.29 -4.36
C THR A 142 -10.69 10.52 -3.34
N ALA A 143 -12.00 10.77 -3.34
CA ALA A 143 -12.93 10.20 -2.36
C ALA A 143 -12.83 8.67 -2.25
N PRO A 144 -12.79 8.11 -1.03
CA PRO A 144 -12.68 6.67 -0.81
C PRO A 144 -13.89 5.92 -1.38
N ALA A 145 -13.61 4.98 -2.28
CA ALA A 145 -14.61 4.07 -2.86
C ALA A 145 -13.93 2.74 -3.22
N PRO A 146 -14.68 1.63 -3.36
CA PRO A 146 -14.14 0.43 -4.00
C PRO A 146 -13.65 0.76 -5.41
N PRO A 147 -12.48 0.26 -5.83
CA PRO A 147 -11.92 0.61 -7.13
C PRO A 147 -12.78 0.05 -8.26
N ARG A 148 -12.94 0.83 -9.32
CA ARG A 148 -13.66 0.45 -10.53
C ARG A 148 -12.72 0.19 -11.71
N ARG A 149 -11.57 0.84 -11.72
CA ARG A 149 -10.53 0.70 -12.75
C ARG A 149 -9.19 0.50 -12.08
N VAL A 150 -8.66 -0.70 -12.25
CA VAL A 150 -7.40 -1.11 -11.63
C VAL A 150 -6.34 -1.27 -12.69
N LEU A 151 -5.23 -0.54 -12.55
CA LEU A 151 -4.05 -0.69 -13.39
C LEU A 151 -3.03 -1.58 -12.70
N VAL A 152 -2.60 -2.65 -13.37
CA VAL A 152 -1.53 -3.54 -12.89
C VAL A 152 -0.28 -3.30 -13.72
N ALA A 153 0.76 -2.72 -13.12
CA ALA A 153 2.02 -2.51 -13.82
C ALA A 153 2.87 -3.79 -13.79
N ALA A 154 3.28 -4.28 -14.95
CA ALA A 154 4.09 -5.48 -15.10
C ALA A 154 5.21 -5.27 -16.13
N ASP A 155 6.42 -5.72 -15.77
CA ASP A 155 7.65 -5.51 -16.56
C ASP A 155 7.90 -6.58 -17.64
N GLY A 156 6.99 -7.55 -17.78
CA GLY A 156 7.15 -8.68 -18.70
C GLY A 156 8.20 -9.71 -18.26
N GLU A 157 8.70 -9.60 -17.03
CA GLU A 157 9.48 -10.67 -16.40
C GLU A 157 8.55 -11.55 -15.55
N PRO A 158 8.66 -12.89 -15.64
CA PRO A 158 7.87 -13.82 -14.85
C PRO A 158 7.94 -13.53 -13.36
N PHE A 159 6.82 -13.63 -12.68
CA PHE A 159 6.74 -13.51 -11.24
C PHE A 159 5.71 -14.48 -10.64
N ALA A 160 5.90 -14.83 -9.39
CA ALA A 160 4.89 -15.51 -8.60
C ALA A 160 4.53 -14.60 -7.41
N LEU A 161 3.27 -14.52 -7.05
CA LEU A 161 2.85 -13.77 -5.87
C LEU A 161 3.11 -14.56 -4.59
N ALA A 162 3.51 -13.89 -3.52
CA ALA A 162 3.56 -14.46 -2.20
C ALA A 162 2.17 -14.99 -1.77
N ALA A 163 2.14 -15.94 -0.85
CA ALA A 163 0.88 -16.52 -0.36
C ALA A 163 -0.06 -15.46 0.22
N SER A 164 0.50 -14.47 0.91
CA SER A 164 -0.24 -13.32 1.46
C SER A 164 -0.90 -12.47 0.38
N SER A 165 -0.23 -12.25 -0.76
CA SER A 165 -0.79 -11.51 -1.90
C SER A 165 -1.90 -12.30 -2.58
N ARG A 166 -1.76 -13.63 -2.69
CA ARG A 166 -2.82 -14.49 -3.23
C ARG A 166 -4.07 -14.55 -2.34
N ALA A 167 -3.91 -14.31 -1.03
CA ALA A 167 -5.04 -14.25 -0.11
C ALA A 167 -5.97 -13.04 -0.33
N LEU A 168 -5.58 -12.09 -1.20
CA LEU A 168 -6.43 -10.97 -1.61
C LEU A 168 -7.46 -11.33 -2.69
N ASP A 169 -7.47 -12.54 -3.22
CA ASP A 169 -8.28 -12.91 -4.39
C ASP A 169 -9.79 -12.62 -4.19
N GLU A 170 -10.35 -12.97 -3.03
CA GLU A 170 -11.75 -12.69 -2.70
C GLU A 170 -12.00 -11.17 -2.56
N LEU A 171 -11.07 -10.42 -1.98
CA LEU A 171 -11.18 -8.97 -1.88
C LEU A 171 -11.18 -8.33 -3.28
N VAL A 172 -10.23 -8.72 -4.11
CA VAL A 172 -10.10 -8.22 -5.49
C VAL A 172 -11.33 -8.56 -6.33
N LYS A 173 -11.88 -9.76 -6.22
CA LYS A 173 -13.13 -10.17 -6.87
C LYS A 173 -14.33 -9.32 -6.44
N SER A 174 -14.37 -8.95 -5.15
CA SER A 174 -15.50 -8.19 -4.59
C SER A 174 -15.63 -6.77 -5.15
N TRP A 175 -14.57 -6.22 -5.73
CA TRP A 175 -14.60 -4.88 -6.31
C TRP A 175 -15.35 -4.82 -7.64
N ALA A 176 -15.49 -5.93 -8.36
CA ALA A 176 -16.11 -5.99 -9.70
C ALA A 176 -15.51 -4.94 -10.66
N ALA A 177 -14.19 -4.73 -10.58
CA ALA A 177 -13.46 -3.71 -11.32
C ALA A 177 -13.08 -4.16 -12.73
N GLU A 178 -12.82 -3.19 -13.60
CA GLU A 178 -12.12 -3.38 -14.87
C GLU A 178 -10.61 -3.39 -14.62
N TYR A 179 -9.88 -4.27 -15.29
CA TYR A 179 -8.44 -4.45 -15.10
C TYR A 179 -7.68 -4.19 -16.38
N THR A 180 -6.66 -3.34 -16.30
CA THR A 180 -5.71 -3.08 -17.38
C THR A 180 -4.31 -3.43 -16.90
N VAL A 181 -3.57 -4.17 -17.72
CA VAL A 181 -2.13 -4.44 -17.52
C VAL A 181 -1.35 -3.40 -18.29
N ALA A 182 -0.52 -2.62 -17.59
CA ALA A 182 0.40 -1.67 -18.20
C ALA A 182 1.78 -2.29 -18.36
N HIS A 183 2.31 -2.26 -19.58
CA HIS A 183 3.69 -2.61 -19.88
C HIS A 183 4.40 -1.43 -20.55
N ILE A 184 5.58 -1.07 -20.01
CA ILE A 184 6.40 0.02 -20.52
C ILE A 184 7.63 -0.57 -21.19
N ASP A 185 7.71 -0.43 -22.52
CA ASP A 185 8.85 -0.93 -23.29
C ASP A 185 9.92 0.16 -23.48
N LEU A 186 11.13 -0.13 -22.99
CA LEU A 186 12.27 0.77 -23.13
C LEU A 186 12.91 0.74 -24.54
N SER A 187 12.62 -0.28 -25.36
CA SER A 187 13.22 -0.44 -26.69
C SER A 187 12.69 0.57 -27.70
N GLY A 188 11.55 1.19 -27.43
CA GLY A 188 10.92 2.16 -28.34
C GLY A 188 10.18 1.52 -29.52
N GLU A 189 10.10 0.21 -29.58
CA GLU A 189 9.42 -0.52 -30.67
C GLU A 189 8.09 -1.12 -30.19
N LEU A 190 6.98 -0.76 -30.81
CA LEU A 190 5.66 -1.33 -30.58
C LEU A 190 5.06 -1.87 -31.91
N PRO A 191 4.24 -2.96 -31.83
CA PRO A 191 3.98 -3.80 -30.65
C PRO A 191 5.15 -4.70 -30.31
N GLY A 192 5.52 -4.72 -29.00
CA GLY A 192 6.57 -5.61 -28.50
C GLY A 192 6.03 -7.00 -28.13
N THR A 193 6.94 -7.95 -27.91
CA THR A 193 6.57 -9.29 -27.42
C THR A 193 6.36 -9.33 -25.90
N LYS A 194 6.84 -8.32 -25.18
CA LYS A 194 6.82 -8.28 -23.71
C LYS A 194 5.47 -7.89 -23.14
N GLY A 195 4.68 -7.06 -23.80
CA GLY A 195 3.34 -6.68 -23.34
C GLY A 195 2.38 -7.87 -23.25
N PRO A 196 2.20 -8.67 -24.31
CA PRO A 196 1.42 -9.91 -24.22
C PRO A 196 1.94 -10.87 -23.15
N ARG A 197 3.28 -10.92 -22.91
CA ARG A 197 3.88 -11.70 -21.85
C ARG A 197 3.53 -11.15 -20.47
N ALA A 198 3.62 -9.84 -20.26
CA ALA A 198 3.22 -9.19 -19.02
C ALA A 198 1.74 -9.50 -18.65
N LEU A 199 0.86 -9.47 -19.65
CA LEU A 199 -0.54 -9.85 -19.48
C LEU A 199 -0.69 -11.34 -19.12
N ALA A 200 0.08 -12.23 -19.74
CA ALA A 200 0.09 -13.66 -19.42
C ALA A 200 0.62 -13.92 -17.99
N ASP A 201 1.65 -13.20 -17.57
CA ASP A 201 2.22 -13.33 -16.22
C ASP A 201 1.23 -12.87 -15.15
N VAL A 202 0.50 -11.77 -15.39
CA VAL A 202 -0.57 -11.32 -14.48
C VAL A 202 -1.68 -12.38 -14.39
N ARG A 203 -2.08 -13.01 -15.50
CA ARG A 203 -3.03 -14.13 -15.48
C ARG A 203 -2.51 -15.32 -14.69
N ALA A 204 -1.26 -15.69 -14.91
CA ALA A 204 -0.61 -16.82 -14.24
C ALA A 204 -0.42 -16.58 -12.72
N SER A 205 -0.36 -15.33 -12.27
CA SER A 205 -0.18 -14.97 -10.87
C SER A 205 -1.34 -15.36 -9.95
N LYS A 206 -2.53 -15.63 -10.54
CA LYS A 206 -3.78 -15.96 -9.83
C LYS A 206 -4.27 -14.84 -8.89
N LEU A 207 -3.87 -13.60 -9.12
CA LEU A 207 -4.42 -12.44 -8.44
C LEU A 207 -5.90 -12.23 -8.80
N LEU A 208 -6.22 -12.52 -10.07
CA LEU A 208 -7.55 -12.33 -10.65
C LEU A 208 -8.18 -13.67 -11.01
N PRO A 209 -9.52 -13.78 -10.98
CA PRO A 209 -10.21 -14.95 -11.51
C PRO A 209 -9.81 -15.22 -12.98
N PRO A 210 -9.73 -16.49 -13.40
CA PRO A 210 -9.28 -16.85 -14.76
C PRO A 210 -10.11 -16.22 -15.88
N ALA A 211 -11.40 -16.01 -15.63
CA ALA A 211 -12.34 -15.42 -16.60
C ALA A 211 -12.36 -13.88 -16.61
N THR A 212 -11.59 -13.22 -15.73
CA THR A 212 -11.57 -11.74 -15.67
C THR A 212 -11.01 -11.17 -16.98
N PRO A 213 -11.76 -10.29 -17.67
CA PRO A 213 -11.23 -9.57 -18.83
C PRO A 213 -10.04 -8.72 -18.44
N LEU A 214 -8.97 -8.78 -19.23
CA LEU A 214 -7.78 -7.96 -19.06
C LEU A 214 -7.51 -7.18 -20.34
N ALA A 215 -7.47 -5.86 -20.24
CA ALA A 215 -6.94 -5.00 -21.30
C ALA A 215 -5.42 -4.90 -21.16
N LEU A 216 -4.74 -4.66 -22.28
CA LEU A 216 -3.31 -4.37 -22.33
C LEU A 216 -3.12 -2.92 -22.75
N TYR A 217 -2.30 -2.20 -22.00
CA TYR A 217 -1.83 -0.86 -22.32
C TYR A 217 -0.31 -0.89 -22.47
N GLU A 218 0.18 -0.58 -23.66
CA GLU A 218 1.62 -0.56 -23.95
C GLU A 218 2.08 0.86 -24.24
N VAL A 219 3.21 1.23 -23.66
CA VAL A 219 3.92 2.49 -23.94
C VAL A 219 5.36 2.17 -24.29
N ALA A 220 5.88 2.84 -25.31
CA ALA A 220 7.27 2.71 -25.70
C ALA A 220 8.05 4.03 -25.57
N GLY A 221 9.36 3.93 -25.34
CA GLY A 221 10.27 5.07 -25.37
C GLY A 221 10.16 6.03 -24.18
N GLN A 222 9.48 5.63 -23.11
CA GLN A 222 9.37 6.41 -21.88
C GLN A 222 10.14 5.77 -20.72
N ALA A 223 10.52 6.60 -19.73
CA ALA A 223 10.99 6.08 -18.46
C ALA A 223 9.89 5.27 -17.77
N PRO A 224 10.18 4.09 -17.18
CA PRO A 224 9.16 3.17 -16.68
C PRO A 224 8.17 3.81 -15.69
N ALA A 225 8.66 4.64 -14.75
CA ALA A 225 7.79 5.31 -13.79
C ALA A 225 6.85 6.31 -14.46
N ALA A 226 7.37 7.12 -15.38
CA ALA A 226 6.57 8.09 -16.13
C ALA A 226 5.51 7.39 -16.99
N GLY A 227 5.89 6.29 -17.67
CA GLY A 227 4.96 5.50 -18.47
C GLY A 227 3.85 4.86 -17.64
N VAL A 228 4.15 4.35 -16.43
CA VAL A 228 3.14 3.81 -15.50
C VAL A 228 2.17 4.90 -15.04
N LEU A 229 2.68 6.08 -14.69
CA LEU A 229 1.84 7.22 -14.28
C LEU A 229 0.96 7.73 -15.42
N GLN A 230 1.52 7.78 -16.65
CA GLN A 230 0.76 8.10 -17.86
C GLN A 230 -0.35 7.09 -18.11
N ALA A 231 -0.03 5.78 -18.04
CA ALA A 231 -1.02 4.71 -18.17
C ALA A 231 -2.15 4.84 -17.14
N ALA A 232 -1.80 5.18 -15.89
CA ALA A 232 -2.81 5.39 -14.84
C ALA A 232 -3.74 6.57 -15.17
N ALA A 233 -3.19 7.65 -15.73
CA ALA A 233 -3.98 8.82 -16.14
C ALA A 233 -4.87 8.49 -17.34
N ASP A 234 -4.33 7.87 -18.40
CA ASP A 234 -5.04 7.57 -19.65
C ASP A 234 -6.16 6.54 -19.43
N THR A 235 -5.93 5.55 -18.58
CA THR A 235 -6.94 4.55 -18.21
C THR A 235 -7.89 5.05 -17.11
N GLN A 236 -7.64 6.26 -16.59
CA GLN A 236 -8.37 6.82 -15.47
C GLN A 236 -8.43 5.84 -14.28
N ALA A 237 -7.32 5.17 -14.00
CA ALA A 237 -7.23 4.20 -12.92
C ALA A 237 -7.50 4.87 -11.57
N ASP A 238 -8.23 4.19 -10.70
CA ASP A 238 -8.49 4.60 -9.32
C ASP A 238 -7.73 3.77 -8.29
N LEU A 239 -7.03 2.72 -8.76
CA LEU A 239 -6.05 1.95 -7.98
C LEU A 239 -4.91 1.50 -8.89
N LEU A 240 -3.68 1.72 -8.47
CA LEU A 240 -2.47 1.20 -9.12
C LEU A 240 -1.93 0.01 -8.32
N VAL A 241 -1.65 -1.09 -9.01
CA VAL A 241 -1.03 -2.29 -8.42
C VAL A 241 0.38 -2.43 -8.94
N LEU A 242 1.35 -2.53 -8.04
CA LEU A 242 2.76 -2.76 -8.34
C LEU A 242 3.23 -4.08 -7.73
N ILE A 243 4.00 -4.85 -8.49
CA ILE A 243 4.60 -6.10 -8.03
C ILE A 243 5.91 -5.80 -7.29
N ALA A 244 5.91 -6.09 -6.00
CA ALA A 244 7.02 -5.82 -5.11
C ALA A 244 8.00 -7.01 -5.10
N ARG A 245 9.02 -6.97 -5.97
CA ARG A 245 10.06 -8.02 -6.04
C ARG A 245 11.06 -7.85 -4.90
N PRO A 246 11.54 -8.93 -4.26
CA PRO A 246 12.51 -8.85 -3.16
C PRO A 246 13.76 -8.02 -3.51
N ARG A 247 14.28 -8.17 -4.72
CA ARG A 247 15.44 -7.40 -5.20
C ARG A 247 15.21 -5.89 -5.30
N SER A 248 13.96 -5.45 -5.53
CA SER A 248 13.62 -4.03 -5.66
C SER A 248 13.61 -3.30 -4.30
N PHE A 249 13.65 -4.04 -3.20
CA PHE A 249 13.60 -3.50 -1.83
C PHE A 249 14.90 -3.68 -1.06
N LEU A 250 15.98 -4.15 -1.71
CA LEU A 250 17.28 -4.35 -1.08
C LEU A 250 18.06 -3.04 -0.99
N GLY A 251 18.06 -2.41 0.18
CA GLY A 251 19.03 -1.39 0.59
C GLY A 251 19.04 -0.07 -0.21
N ALA A 252 20.22 0.43 -0.50
CA ALA A 252 20.51 1.73 -1.12
C ALA A 252 19.96 1.91 -2.56
N LEU A 253 19.57 0.82 -3.23
CA LEU A 253 19.07 0.85 -4.60
C LEU A 253 17.59 1.24 -4.70
N PHE A 254 16.86 1.26 -3.58
CA PHE A 254 15.43 1.59 -3.59
C PHE A 254 15.14 2.99 -4.16
N HIS A 255 16.00 3.98 -3.90
CA HIS A 255 15.83 5.35 -4.42
C HIS A 255 15.78 5.46 -5.95
N ARG A 256 16.38 4.49 -6.63
CA ARG A 256 16.42 4.42 -8.10
C ARG A 256 15.40 3.42 -8.66
N SER A 257 14.55 2.85 -7.78
CA SER A 257 13.55 1.88 -8.23
C SER A 257 12.36 2.58 -8.88
N VAL A 258 11.80 1.95 -9.90
CA VAL A 258 10.54 2.39 -10.54
C VAL A 258 9.43 2.55 -9.51
N THR A 259 9.35 1.63 -8.55
CA THR A 259 8.36 1.68 -7.46
C THR A 259 8.47 2.95 -6.64
N ALA A 260 9.69 3.33 -6.20
CA ALA A 260 9.87 4.55 -5.41
C ALA A 260 9.52 5.81 -6.21
N GLU A 261 9.89 5.84 -7.48
CA GLU A 261 9.59 6.96 -8.36
C GLU A 261 8.09 7.10 -8.61
N VAL A 262 7.40 6.00 -8.85
CA VAL A 262 5.93 5.98 -8.96
C VAL A 262 5.29 6.47 -7.67
N LEU A 263 5.73 5.99 -6.51
CA LEU A 263 5.15 6.38 -5.21
C LEU A 263 5.32 7.87 -4.89
N ARG A 264 6.39 8.51 -5.40
CA ARG A 264 6.58 9.97 -5.23
C ARG A 264 5.56 10.80 -6.01
N HIS A 265 5.05 10.27 -7.11
CA HIS A 265 4.26 11.06 -8.06
C HIS A 265 2.84 10.55 -8.25
N ALA A 266 2.50 9.37 -7.72
CA ALA A 266 1.16 8.80 -7.88
C ALA A 266 0.11 9.63 -7.11
N PRO A 267 -0.91 10.19 -7.79
CA PRO A 267 -2.00 10.90 -7.14
C PRO A 267 -3.12 9.97 -6.65
N LEU A 268 -3.01 8.67 -6.93
CA LEU A 268 -4.00 7.63 -6.62
C LEU A 268 -3.39 6.59 -5.68
N PRO A 269 -4.22 5.80 -4.97
CA PRO A 269 -3.74 4.74 -4.11
C PRO A 269 -2.91 3.71 -4.86
N VAL A 270 -1.86 3.22 -4.19
CA VAL A 270 -0.94 2.22 -4.74
C VAL A 270 -0.93 0.99 -3.85
N LEU A 271 -1.28 -0.17 -4.42
CA LEU A 271 -1.21 -1.46 -3.76
C LEU A 271 0.08 -2.17 -4.15
N LEU A 272 0.98 -2.35 -3.19
CA LEU A 272 2.20 -3.13 -3.35
C LEU A 272 1.90 -4.60 -3.05
N LEU A 273 2.15 -5.48 -4.01
CA LEU A 273 1.97 -6.92 -3.87
C LEU A 273 3.33 -7.63 -3.78
N PRO A 274 3.70 -8.20 -2.63
CA PRO A 274 4.91 -9.00 -2.51
C PRO A 274 4.92 -10.16 -3.50
N ALA A 275 6.01 -10.25 -4.27
CA ALA A 275 6.33 -11.44 -5.05
C ALA A 275 6.97 -12.50 -4.13
N ALA A 276 6.80 -13.77 -4.49
CA ALA A 276 7.55 -14.86 -3.88
C ALA A 276 9.04 -14.68 -4.20
N GLY A 277 9.90 -14.95 -3.21
CA GLY A 277 11.36 -14.95 -3.36
C GLY A 277 11.85 -16.18 -4.09
#